data_e52167df2008e1e0b2ae805e22f727b9
#
_entry.id   e52167df2008e1e0b2ae805e22f727b9
#
_cell.length_a   1.000
_cell.length_b   1.000
_cell.length_c   1.000
_cell.angle_alpha   90.00
_cell.angle_beta   90.00
_cell.angle_gamma   90.00
#
_symmetry.space_group_name_H-M   'P 1'
#
loop_
_entity.id
_entity.type
_entity.pdbx_description
1 polymer ?
#
loop_
_entity_poly.entity_id
_entity_poly.type
_entity_poly.pdbx_seq_one_letter_code
_entity_poly.pdbx_strand_id
1 'polypeptide(L)' 'MTAKEIRQNTLPELQKKLAELKEELFNLRFQNTINQLDNPHKIADVKKDIARVKTILNEKNA' A
#
# COMPACT_ATOMS: atom_id res chain seq x y z
N MET A 1 -5.41 -6.12 4.55
CA MET A 1 -4.14 -6.90 4.42
C MET A 1 -3.54 -7.14 5.79
N THR A 2 -3.21 -8.37 6.12
CA THR A 2 -2.55 -8.69 7.39
C THR A 2 -1.07 -8.93 7.17
N ALA A 3 -0.26 -8.80 8.23
CA ALA A 3 1.18 -9.07 8.13
C ALA A 3 1.45 -10.51 7.71
N LYS A 4 0.63 -11.45 8.16
CA LYS A 4 0.76 -12.86 7.79
C LYS A 4 0.58 -13.06 6.28
N GLU A 5 -0.44 -12.43 5.70
CA GLU A 5 -0.68 -12.50 4.26
C GLU A 5 0.48 -11.91 3.47
N ILE A 6 0.99 -10.78 3.93
CA ILE A 6 2.12 -10.11 3.26
C ILE A 6 3.37 -10.99 3.31
N ARG A 7 3.62 -11.66 4.45
CA ARG A 7 4.81 -12.51 4.61
C ARG A 7 4.79 -13.74 3.72
N GLN A 8 3.63 -14.14 3.23
CA GLN A 8 3.50 -15.27 2.31
C GLN A 8 3.96 -14.95 0.89
N ASN A 9 4.16 -13.68 0.57
CA ASN A 9 4.60 -13.25 -0.76
C ASN A 9 6.12 -13.27 -0.88
N THR A 10 6.61 -13.49 -2.11
CA THR A 10 8.04 -13.39 -2.41
C THR A 10 8.46 -11.93 -2.50
N LEU A 11 9.78 -11.65 -2.50
CA LEU A 11 10.29 -10.29 -2.65
C LEU A 11 9.79 -9.60 -3.92
N PRO A 12 9.88 -10.22 -5.12
CA PRO A 12 9.33 -9.59 -6.33
C PRO A 12 7.84 -9.29 -6.24
N GLU A 13 7.07 -10.17 -5.63
CA GLU A 13 5.63 -9.96 -5.44
C GLU A 13 5.37 -8.77 -4.51
N LEU A 14 6.14 -8.64 -3.44
CA LEU A 14 6.01 -7.53 -2.50
C LEU A 14 6.39 -6.20 -3.15
N GLN A 15 7.44 -6.18 -3.98
CA GLN A 15 7.84 -4.99 -4.70
C GLN A 15 6.77 -4.53 -5.67
N LYS A 16 6.16 -5.48 -6.38
CA LYS A 16 5.04 -5.19 -7.29
C LYS A 16 3.84 -4.63 -6.51
N LYS A 17 3.51 -5.26 -5.40
CA LYS A 17 2.40 -4.84 -4.55
C LYS A 17 2.63 -3.43 -4.01
N LEU A 18 3.85 -3.14 -3.60
CA LEU A 18 4.20 -1.81 -3.11
C LEU A 18 4.01 -0.75 -4.19
N ALA A 19 4.45 -1.04 -5.41
CA ALA A 19 4.28 -0.12 -6.54
C ALA A 19 2.79 0.12 -6.83
N GLU A 20 1.98 -0.94 -6.82
CA GLU A 20 0.53 -0.83 -7.03
C GLU A 20 -0.13 0.02 -5.94
N LEU A 21 0.26 -0.17 -4.69
CA LEU A 21 -0.28 0.60 -3.57
C LEU A 21 0.10 2.08 -3.66
N LYS A 22 1.32 2.37 -4.07
CA LYS A 22 1.76 3.76 -4.26
C LYS A 22 0.98 4.44 -5.36
N GLU A 23 0.72 3.74 -6.45
CA GLU A 23 -0.09 4.26 -7.55
C GLU A 23 -1.52 4.51 -7.09
N GLU A 24 -2.10 3.58 -6.35
CA GLU A 24 -3.43 3.73 -5.79
C GLU A 24 -3.51 4.95 -4.86
N LEU A 25 -2.50 5.12 -4.01
CA LEU A 25 -2.44 6.28 -3.12
C LEU A 25 -2.41 7.59 -3.90
N PHE A 26 -1.61 7.64 -4.96
CA PHE A 26 -1.53 8.82 -5.83
C PHE A 26 -2.90 9.15 -6.42
N ASN A 27 -3.59 8.14 -6.95
CA ASN A 27 -4.91 8.33 -7.54
C ASN A 27 -5.94 8.78 -6.50
N LEU A 28 -5.91 8.21 -5.30
CA LEU A 28 -6.82 8.61 -4.23
C LEU A 28 -6.58 10.05 -3.79
N ARG A 29 -5.32 10.46 -3.69
CA ARG A 29 -4.99 11.85 -3.35
C ARG A 29 -5.47 12.81 -4.43
N PHE A 30 -5.31 12.44 -5.69
CA PHE A 30 -5.80 13.25 -6.80
C PHE A 30 -7.32 13.41 -6.73
N GLN A 31 -8.05 12.32 -6.52
CA GLN A 31 -9.50 12.36 -6.38
C GLN A 31 -9.94 13.23 -5.21
N ASN A 32 -9.23 13.15 -4.09
CA ASN A 32 -9.52 13.97 -2.93
C ASN A 32 -9.32 15.47 -3.24
N THR A 33 -8.26 15.80 -3.98
CA THR A 33 -7.95 17.18 -4.36
C THR A 33 -9.07 17.80 -5.19
N ILE A 34 -9.68 17.02 -6.07
CA ILE A 34 -10.78 17.50 -6.94
C ILE A 34 -12.16 17.23 -6.36
N ASN A 35 -12.22 16.85 -5.07
CA ASN A 35 -13.46 16.59 -4.32
C ASN A 35 -14.34 15.49 -4.93
N GLN A 36 -13.71 14.49 -5.56
CA GLN A 36 -14.42 13.34 -6.14
C GLN A 36 -14.22 12.06 -5.33
N LEU A 37 -13.56 12.12 -4.19
CA LEU A 37 -13.33 10.96 -3.36
C LEU A 37 -14.51 10.74 -2.41
N ASP A 38 -15.19 9.60 -2.55
CA ASP A 38 -16.35 9.25 -1.75
C ASP A 38 -15.99 8.87 -0.31
N ASN A 39 -14.80 8.27 -0.14
CA ASN A 39 -14.37 7.79 1.17
C ASN A 39 -12.91 8.17 1.43
N PRO A 40 -12.67 9.27 2.17
CA PRO A 40 -11.31 9.72 2.47
C PRO A 40 -10.53 8.76 3.37
N HIS A 41 -11.20 7.84 4.07
CA HIS A 41 -10.54 6.84 4.89
C HIS A 41 -9.69 5.87 4.06
N LYS A 42 -9.98 5.72 2.78
CA LYS A 42 -9.19 4.86 1.89
C LYS A 42 -7.73 5.32 1.81
N ILE A 43 -7.50 6.63 1.88
CA ILE A 43 -6.13 7.16 1.85
C ILE A 43 -5.33 6.64 3.05
N ALA A 44 -5.92 6.70 4.24
CA ALA A 44 -5.27 6.21 5.46
C ALA A 44 -5.05 4.69 5.39
N ASP A 45 -6.03 3.95 4.87
CA ASP A 45 -5.92 2.49 4.74
C ASP A 45 -4.80 2.09 3.81
N VAL A 46 -4.69 2.75 2.65
CA VAL A 46 -3.63 2.48 1.68
C VAL A 46 -2.26 2.83 2.26
N LYS A 47 -2.15 3.93 2.99
CA LYS A 47 -0.91 4.30 3.66
C LYS A 47 -0.47 3.24 4.67
N LYS A 48 -1.40 2.68 5.43
CA LYS A 48 -1.12 1.61 6.38
C LYS A 48 -0.63 0.36 5.67
N ASP A 49 -1.26 0.01 4.55
CA ASP A 49 -0.86 -1.14 3.76
C ASP A 49 0.55 -0.95 3.20
N ILE A 50 0.87 0.24 2.69
CA ILE A 50 2.21 0.57 2.20
C ILE A 50 3.24 0.40 3.32
N ALA A 51 2.94 0.89 4.51
CA ALA A 51 3.85 0.78 5.65
C ALA A 51 4.08 -0.69 6.03
N ARG A 52 3.04 -1.50 6.03
CA ARG A 52 3.14 -2.93 6.33
C ARG A 52 3.99 -3.66 5.30
N VAL A 53 3.75 -3.40 4.01
CA VAL A 53 4.53 -4.03 2.94
C VAL A 53 5.99 -3.62 3.02
N LYS A 54 6.29 -2.35 3.28
CA LYS A 54 7.67 -1.89 3.46
C LYS A 54 8.36 -2.58 4.62
N THR A 55 7.67 -2.72 5.74
CA THR A 55 8.21 -3.38 6.94
C THR A 55 8.58 -4.83 6.64
N ILE A 56 7.67 -5.57 5.99
CA ILE A 56 7.92 -6.96 5.63
C ILE A 56 9.04 -7.08 4.60
N LEU A 57 9.10 -6.17 3.63
CA LEU A 57 10.18 -6.12 2.66
C LEU A 57 11.54 -5.95 3.35
N ASN A 58 11.62 -5.05 4.34
CA ASN A 58 12.84 -4.85 5.11
C ASN A 58 13.20 -6.11 5.90
N GLU A 59 12.24 -6.80 6.48
CA GLU A 59 12.48 -8.05 7.18
C GLU A 59 13.11 -9.09 6.25
N LYS A 60 12.60 -9.21 5.03
CA LYS A 60 13.07 -10.21 4.07
C LYS A 60 14.42 -9.84 3.46
N ASN A 61 14.76 -8.56 3.42
CA ASN A 61 16.03 -8.08 2.90
C ASN A 61 17.14 -8.06 3.95
N ALA A 62 16.78 -8.21 5.21
CA ALA A 62 17.75 -8.15 6.33
C ALA A 62 18.60 -9.42 6.45
#